data_2dfbef6cb0d8ef5fab32f1c3ee091012
#
_entry.id   2dfbef6cb0d8ef5fab32f1c3ee091012
#
_cell.length_a   1.000
_cell.length_b   1.000
_cell.length_c   1.000
_cell.angle_alpha   90.00
_cell.angle_beta   90.00
_cell.angle_gamma   90.00
#
_symmetry.space_group_name_H-M   'P 1'
#
loop_
_entity.id
_entity.type
_entity.pdbx_description
1 polymer ?
#
loop_
_entity_poly.entity_id
_entity_poly.type
_entity_poly.pdbx_seq_one_letter_code
_entity_poly.pdbx_strand_id
1 'polypeptide(L)'
;MAKITKNHHTGFTVRSLERSLAFYRDLLGMEVVFQWNPQAPYLGELVGYPDVDMHAAILRVPGSDVFLELLEYGNIDKRSVDMANGNIGNGHIAFHVDELDPLYEQLTAAGIRSVSPPVSPTIGPNKGGRAVYMIDPDGFRVELIQTARSFGDYTPEP
;
A
#
# COMPACT_ATOMS: atom_id res chain seq x y z
N MET A 1 -3.46 -29.65 -12.72
CA MET A 1 -2.85 -28.37 -13.11
C MET A 1 -2.43 -27.62 -11.85
N ALA A 2 -1.23 -26.99 -11.84
CA ALA A 2 -0.81 -26.10 -10.75
C ALA A 2 -1.72 -24.87 -10.69
N LYS A 3 -1.96 -24.33 -9.48
CA LYS A 3 -2.84 -23.18 -9.25
C LYS A 3 -2.34 -22.32 -8.09
N ILE A 4 -2.75 -21.06 -8.08
CA ILE A 4 -2.56 -20.16 -6.94
C ILE A 4 -3.40 -20.70 -5.76
N THR A 5 -2.82 -20.75 -4.57
CA THR A 5 -3.49 -21.24 -3.35
C THR A 5 -3.91 -20.13 -2.42
N LYS A 6 -3.12 -19.05 -2.32
CA LYS A 6 -3.41 -17.84 -1.50
C LYS A 6 -2.52 -16.68 -1.92
N ASN A 7 -2.89 -15.45 -1.50
CA ASN A 7 -1.98 -14.31 -1.53
C ASN A 7 -0.84 -14.55 -0.52
N HIS A 8 0.40 -14.16 -0.86
CA HIS A 8 1.54 -14.21 0.04
C HIS A 8 1.84 -12.83 0.65
N HIS A 9 2.08 -11.84 -0.20
CA HIS A 9 2.26 -10.43 0.17
C HIS A 9 1.96 -9.54 -1.05
N THR A 10 1.90 -8.22 -0.81
CA THR A 10 1.94 -7.19 -1.85
C THR A 10 3.23 -6.40 -1.66
N GLY A 11 4.07 -6.32 -2.69
CA GLY A 11 5.37 -5.64 -2.62
C GLY A 11 5.36 -4.28 -3.30
N PHE A 12 6.03 -3.29 -2.68
CA PHE A 12 6.28 -1.96 -3.23
C PHE A 12 7.77 -1.66 -3.23
N THR A 13 8.28 -1.18 -4.37
CA THR A 13 9.61 -0.58 -4.41
C THR A 13 9.53 0.85 -3.91
N VAL A 14 10.33 1.18 -2.90
CA VAL A 14 10.34 2.49 -2.25
C VAL A 14 11.69 3.18 -2.42
N ARG A 15 11.68 4.50 -2.44
CA ARG A 15 12.90 5.30 -2.52
C ARG A 15 13.74 5.22 -1.25
N SER A 16 13.07 5.22 -0.09
CA SER A 16 13.68 5.11 1.23
C SER A 16 12.78 4.31 2.14
N LEU A 17 13.32 3.23 2.70
CA LEU A 17 12.61 2.36 3.63
C LEU A 17 12.19 3.13 4.89
N GLU A 18 13.07 3.99 5.42
CA GLU A 18 12.78 4.81 6.59
C GLU A 18 11.57 5.74 6.37
N ARG A 19 11.52 6.45 5.23
CA ARG A 19 10.39 7.32 4.88
C ARG A 19 9.08 6.55 4.75
N SER A 20 9.14 5.39 4.14
CA SER A 20 7.96 4.55 3.96
C SER A 20 7.50 3.94 5.27
N LEU A 21 8.42 3.54 6.15
CA LEU A 21 8.09 3.07 7.50
C LEU A 21 7.43 4.18 8.34
N ALA A 22 7.88 5.43 8.23
CA ALA A 22 7.23 6.56 8.89
C ALA A 22 5.76 6.73 8.43
N PHE A 23 5.44 6.42 7.18
CA PHE A 23 4.06 6.45 6.69
C PHE A 23 3.28 5.19 7.08
N TYR A 24 3.74 4.00 6.70
CA TYR A 24 2.97 2.77 6.88
C TYR A 24 2.93 2.29 8.34
N ARG A 25 4.04 2.38 9.06
CA ARG A 25 4.12 1.98 10.47
C ARG A 25 3.59 3.07 11.41
N ASP A 26 4.14 4.30 11.29
CA ASP A 26 3.91 5.33 12.33
C ASP A 26 2.59 6.08 12.14
N LEU A 27 2.15 6.32 10.89
CA LEU A 27 0.91 7.02 10.61
C LEU A 27 -0.28 6.08 10.37
N LEU A 28 -0.07 4.95 9.67
CA LEU A 28 -1.15 3.98 9.39
C LEU A 28 -1.22 2.83 10.40
N GLY A 29 -0.28 2.75 11.36
CA GLY A 29 -0.32 1.79 12.45
C GLY A 29 -0.01 0.35 12.05
N MET A 30 0.68 0.11 10.92
CA MET A 30 1.06 -1.24 10.53
C MET A 30 2.17 -1.81 11.43
N GLU A 31 2.13 -3.10 11.68
CA GLU A 31 3.11 -3.79 12.50
C GLU A 31 4.31 -4.23 11.66
N VAL A 32 5.53 -3.83 12.01
CA VAL A 32 6.74 -4.37 11.40
C VAL A 32 6.98 -5.77 11.94
N VAL A 33 6.87 -6.77 11.07
CA VAL A 33 7.13 -8.17 11.41
C VAL A 33 8.63 -8.43 11.50
N PHE A 34 9.37 -7.98 10.47
CA PHE A 34 10.84 -7.95 10.47
C PHE A 34 11.38 -7.02 9.39
N GLN A 35 12.63 -6.63 9.57
CA GLN A 35 13.44 -5.93 8.57
C GLN A 35 14.72 -6.75 8.32
N TRP A 36 15.22 -6.72 7.11
CA TRP A 36 16.40 -7.46 6.75
C TRP A 36 17.14 -6.81 5.57
N ASN A 37 18.43 -7.13 5.45
CA ASN A 37 19.26 -6.81 4.29
C ASN A 37 19.87 -8.12 3.79
N PRO A 38 19.15 -8.86 2.93
CA PRO A 38 19.61 -10.16 2.47
C PRO A 38 20.79 -10.02 1.51
N GLN A 39 21.84 -10.80 1.76
CA GLN A 39 23.03 -10.88 0.92
C GLN A 39 23.12 -12.28 0.33
N ALA A 40 22.49 -12.51 -0.82
CA ALA A 40 22.49 -13.82 -1.46
C ALA A 40 22.43 -13.70 -2.98
N PRO A 41 23.26 -14.46 -3.75
CA PRO A 41 23.34 -14.36 -5.22
C PRO A 41 22.00 -14.57 -5.93
N TYR A 42 21.13 -15.46 -5.42
CA TYR A 42 19.83 -15.74 -6.03
C TYR A 42 18.92 -14.52 -6.13
N LEU A 43 19.11 -13.52 -5.25
CA LEU A 43 18.30 -12.29 -5.26
C LEU A 43 18.52 -11.50 -6.54
N GLY A 44 19.76 -11.36 -6.97
CA GLY A 44 20.06 -10.69 -8.24
C GLY A 44 19.43 -11.37 -9.44
N GLU A 45 19.40 -12.70 -9.44
CA GLU A 45 18.72 -13.49 -10.47
C GLU A 45 17.19 -13.27 -10.42
N LEU A 46 16.61 -13.31 -9.21
CA LEU A 46 15.17 -13.17 -8.98
C LEU A 46 14.63 -11.80 -9.44
N VAL A 47 15.35 -10.71 -9.11
CA VAL A 47 14.89 -9.35 -9.41
C VAL A 47 15.50 -8.77 -10.70
N GLY A 48 16.41 -9.49 -11.37
CA GLY A 48 17.03 -9.07 -12.63
C GLY A 48 18.12 -7.98 -12.48
N TYR A 49 18.67 -7.80 -11.29
CA TYR A 49 19.78 -6.86 -11.00
C TYR A 49 20.93 -7.61 -10.36
N PRO A 50 22.00 -7.96 -11.11
CA PRO A 50 23.20 -8.56 -10.53
C PRO A 50 23.74 -7.73 -9.38
N ASP A 51 24.23 -8.38 -8.33
CA ASP A 51 24.83 -7.75 -7.15
C ASP A 51 23.93 -6.71 -6.46
N VAL A 52 22.61 -6.98 -6.46
CA VAL A 52 21.63 -6.09 -5.84
C VAL A 52 21.92 -5.89 -4.34
N ASP A 53 21.95 -4.63 -3.90
CA ASP A 53 21.88 -4.25 -2.50
C ASP A 53 20.43 -3.92 -2.15
N MET A 54 19.77 -4.79 -1.38
CA MET A 54 18.35 -4.70 -1.10
C MET A 54 18.07 -4.63 0.39
N HIS A 55 17.33 -3.61 0.82
CA HIS A 55 16.81 -3.48 2.16
C HIS A 55 15.29 -3.71 2.12
N ALA A 56 14.79 -4.54 3.00
CA ALA A 56 13.39 -4.93 3.01
C ALA A 56 12.76 -4.80 4.40
N ALA A 57 11.46 -4.52 4.42
CA ALA A 57 10.62 -4.64 5.61
C ALA A 57 9.33 -5.37 5.26
N ILE A 58 8.94 -6.32 6.08
CA ILE A 58 7.62 -6.95 6.03
C ILE A 58 6.76 -6.33 7.12
N LEU A 59 5.62 -5.78 6.71
CA LEU A 59 4.62 -5.21 7.60
C LEU A 59 3.34 -6.03 7.55
N ARG A 60 2.65 -6.10 8.69
CA ARG A 60 1.32 -6.70 8.79
C ARG A 60 0.26 -5.61 8.88
N VAL A 61 -0.81 -5.76 8.12
CA VAL A 61 -2.02 -4.93 8.31
C VAL A 61 -2.68 -5.34 9.63
N PRO A 62 -2.94 -4.40 10.57
CA PRO A 62 -3.52 -4.71 11.87
C PRO A 62 -4.79 -5.57 11.78
N GLY A 63 -4.87 -6.60 12.63
CA GLY A 63 -6.03 -7.48 12.70
C GLY A 63 -6.23 -8.41 11.50
N SER A 64 -5.22 -8.58 10.62
CA SER A 64 -5.33 -9.41 9.42
C SER A 64 -4.08 -10.27 9.16
N ASP A 65 -4.20 -11.20 8.20
CA ASP A 65 -3.08 -11.96 7.62
C ASP A 65 -2.61 -11.36 6.29
N VAL A 66 -2.84 -10.06 6.08
CA VAL A 66 -2.36 -9.33 4.91
C VAL A 66 -1.00 -8.72 5.21
N PHE A 67 -0.03 -8.96 4.31
CA PHE A 67 1.33 -8.47 4.45
C PHE A 67 1.70 -7.54 3.30
N LEU A 68 2.41 -6.46 3.65
CA LEU A 68 3.12 -5.61 2.71
C LEU A 68 4.61 -5.88 2.81
N GLU A 69 5.28 -5.88 1.66
CA GLU A 69 6.74 -5.87 1.56
C GLU A 69 7.18 -4.53 1.00
N LEU A 70 8.01 -3.81 1.74
CA LEU A 70 8.66 -2.59 1.27
C LEU A 70 10.09 -2.92 0.89
N LEU A 71 10.48 -2.60 -0.35
CA LEU A 71 11.79 -2.91 -0.92
C LEU A 71 12.53 -1.63 -1.29
N GLU A 72 13.67 -1.38 -0.68
CA GLU A 72 14.60 -0.36 -1.09
C GLU A 72 15.82 -1.00 -1.77
N TYR A 73 16.08 -0.61 -3.02
CA TYR A 73 17.27 -1.02 -3.79
C TYR A 73 18.36 0.04 -3.60
N GLY A 74 19.44 -0.29 -2.88
CA GLY A 74 20.49 0.64 -2.50
C GLY A 74 21.36 1.09 -3.68
N ASN A 75 21.71 0.17 -4.56
CA ASN A 75 22.67 0.37 -5.65
C ASN A 75 22.04 0.46 -7.06
N ILE A 76 20.72 0.66 -7.15
CA ILE A 76 20.03 0.82 -8.43
C ILE A 76 19.62 2.29 -8.62
N ASP A 77 19.75 2.79 -9.87
CA ASP A 77 19.26 4.12 -10.23
C ASP A 77 17.72 4.17 -10.12
N LYS A 78 17.23 4.87 -9.09
CA LYS A 78 15.81 4.92 -8.74
C LYS A 78 15.10 5.98 -9.58
N ARG A 79 14.30 5.53 -10.56
CA ARG A 79 13.47 6.41 -11.37
C ARG A 79 12.06 6.45 -10.81
N SER A 80 11.54 7.66 -10.65
CA SER A 80 10.12 7.84 -10.33
C SER A 80 9.28 7.64 -11.59
N VAL A 81 8.14 6.97 -11.43
CA VAL A 81 7.11 6.85 -12.46
C VAL A 81 5.90 7.69 -12.08
N ASP A 82 5.11 8.10 -13.06
CA ASP A 82 3.85 8.79 -12.79
C ASP A 82 2.81 7.79 -12.26
N MET A 83 2.51 7.91 -10.97
CA MET A 83 1.58 7.03 -10.25
C MET A 83 0.12 7.50 -10.31
N ALA A 84 -0.25 8.37 -11.27
CA ALA A 84 -1.66 8.76 -11.44
C ALA A 84 -2.56 7.55 -11.71
N ASN A 85 -3.76 7.54 -11.13
CA ASN A 85 -4.68 6.39 -11.15
C ASN A 85 -5.05 5.89 -12.55
N GLY A 86 -5.03 6.76 -13.56
CA GLY A 86 -5.38 6.42 -14.94
C GLY A 86 -4.25 5.78 -15.76
N ASN A 87 -3.03 5.71 -15.25
CA ASN A 87 -1.90 5.16 -15.99
C ASN A 87 -1.89 3.63 -15.93
N ILE A 88 -1.78 2.98 -17.09
CA ILE A 88 -1.74 1.52 -17.20
C ILE A 88 -0.51 0.99 -16.46
N GLY A 89 -0.72 -0.06 -15.66
CA GLY A 89 0.33 -0.67 -14.83
C GLY A 89 0.39 -0.12 -13.40
N ASN A 90 -0.20 1.04 -13.14
CA ASN A 90 -0.33 1.53 -11.78
C ASN A 90 -1.42 0.76 -11.03
N GLY A 91 -1.15 0.50 -9.76
CA GLY A 91 -2.11 -0.08 -8.83
C GLY A 91 -2.39 0.84 -7.66
N HIS A 92 -3.28 0.39 -6.81
CA HIS A 92 -3.48 0.94 -5.48
C HIS A 92 -3.71 -0.20 -4.50
N ILE A 93 -3.55 0.09 -3.23
CA ILE A 93 -3.97 -0.79 -2.15
C ILE A 93 -5.06 -0.11 -1.37
N ALA A 94 -6.06 -0.87 -0.92
CA ALA A 94 -7.19 -0.34 -0.16
C ALA A 94 -7.23 -0.95 1.24
N PHE A 95 -7.46 -0.12 2.25
CA PHE A 95 -7.61 -0.52 3.64
C PHE A 95 -8.95 -0.07 4.19
N HIS A 96 -9.60 -0.94 4.95
CA HIS A 96 -10.71 -0.54 5.79
C HIS A 96 -10.19 0.27 6.98
N VAL A 97 -10.91 1.35 7.30
CA VAL A 97 -10.68 2.17 8.48
C VAL A 97 -11.99 2.35 9.25
N ASP A 98 -11.91 2.49 10.56
CA ASP A 98 -13.06 2.70 11.43
C ASP A 98 -13.60 4.12 11.34
N GLU A 99 -12.72 5.15 11.37
CA GLU A 99 -13.06 6.56 11.31
C GLU A 99 -12.20 7.29 10.28
N LEU A 100 -12.73 7.46 9.05
CA LEU A 100 -11.94 8.01 7.95
C LEU A 100 -11.64 9.49 8.11
N ASP A 101 -12.62 10.32 8.48
CA ASP A 101 -12.41 11.76 8.53
C ASP A 101 -11.35 12.17 9.58
N PRO A 102 -11.33 11.65 10.83
CA PRO A 102 -10.25 11.90 11.78
C PRO A 102 -8.87 11.42 11.29
N LEU A 103 -8.80 10.23 10.66
CA LEU A 103 -7.55 9.73 10.10
C LEU A 103 -7.05 10.62 8.96
N TYR A 104 -7.95 11.07 8.07
CA TYR A 104 -7.62 12.00 7.01
C TYR A 104 -7.03 13.32 7.54
N GLU A 105 -7.65 13.90 8.59
CA GLU A 105 -7.15 15.10 9.24
C GLU A 105 -5.76 14.89 9.85
N GLN A 106 -5.54 13.76 10.53
CA GLN A 106 -4.24 13.40 11.08
C GLN A 106 -3.16 13.28 9.98
N LEU A 107 -3.45 12.57 8.89
CA LEU A 107 -2.52 12.37 7.79
C LEU A 107 -2.19 13.69 7.09
N THR A 108 -3.19 14.53 6.82
CA THR A 108 -2.97 15.83 6.17
C THR A 108 -2.20 16.80 7.08
N ALA A 109 -2.45 16.79 8.39
CA ALA A 109 -1.66 17.55 9.36
C ALA A 109 -0.19 17.09 9.41
N ALA A 110 0.08 15.81 9.14
CA ALA A 110 1.43 15.25 8.99
C ALA A 110 2.05 15.54 7.60
N GLY A 111 1.38 16.31 6.73
CA GLY A 111 1.87 16.68 5.40
C GLY A 111 1.62 15.63 4.30
N ILE A 112 0.84 14.59 4.58
CA ILE A 112 0.48 13.58 3.57
C ILE A 112 -0.60 14.16 2.64
N ARG A 113 -0.34 14.07 1.34
CA ARG A 113 -1.28 14.54 0.32
C ARG A 113 -2.35 13.50 0.02
N SER A 114 -3.46 13.96 -0.52
CA SER A 114 -4.53 13.13 -1.08
C SER A 114 -4.84 13.54 -2.53
N VAL A 115 -5.53 12.69 -3.26
CA VAL A 115 -6.02 13.00 -4.61
C VAL A 115 -7.18 14.00 -4.55
N SER A 116 -8.04 13.85 -3.54
CA SER A 116 -9.18 14.72 -3.25
C SER A 116 -9.47 14.71 -1.75
N PRO A 117 -10.30 15.61 -1.22
CA PRO A 117 -10.92 15.40 0.08
C PRO A 117 -11.74 14.09 0.11
N PRO A 118 -12.04 13.53 1.31
CA PRO A 118 -12.90 12.37 1.44
C PRO A 118 -14.25 12.54 0.75
N VAL A 119 -14.67 11.53 0.02
CA VAL A 119 -15.95 11.50 -0.72
C VAL A 119 -16.92 10.48 -0.11
N SER A 120 -18.22 10.67 -0.36
CA SER A 120 -19.25 9.70 -0.01
C SER A 120 -19.72 8.99 -1.27
N PRO A 121 -19.39 7.69 -1.46
CA PRO A 121 -19.88 6.92 -2.59
C PRO A 121 -21.40 6.83 -2.60
N THR A 122 -22.03 7.11 -3.74
CA THR A 122 -23.49 7.12 -3.92
C THR A 122 -24.02 5.84 -4.57
N ILE A 123 -23.13 5.04 -5.15
CA ILE A 123 -23.42 3.76 -5.82
C ILE A 123 -22.36 2.72 -5.47
N GLY A 124 -22.61 1.46 -5.82
CA GLY A 124 -21.65 0.36 -5.67
C GLY A 124 -21.47 -0.14 -4.24
N PRO A 125 -20.47 -1.01 -4.01
CA PRO A 125 -20.31 -1.73 -2.73
C PRO A 125 -20.02 -0.79 -1.55
N ASN A 126 -19.44 0.37 -1.78
CA ASN A 126 -19.08 1.35 -0.75
C ASN A 126 -20.17 2.43 -0.54
N LYS A 127 -21.37 2.28 -1.14
CA LYS A 127 -22.47 3.24 -1.04
C LYS A 127 -22.82 3.54 0.43
N GLY A 128 -22.84 4.83 0.76
CA GLY A 128 -23.15 5.33 2.10
C GLY A 128 -21.96 5.32 3.06
N GLY A 129 -20.80 4.89 2.59
CA GLY A 129 -19.54 4.99 3.33
C GLY A 129 -18.77 6.28 3.03
N ARG A 130 -17.46 6.25 3.31
CA ARG A 130 -16.50 7.30 3.03
C ARG A 130 -15.29 6.70 2.36
N ALA A 131 -14.67 7.40 1.42
CA ALA A 131 -13.46 6.93 0.75
C ALA A 131 -12.53 8.11 0.38
N VAL A 132 -11.22 7.85 0.38
CA VAL A 132 -10.19 8.80 -0.08
C VAL A 132 -8.98 8.05 -0.60
N TYR A 133 -8.32 8.59 -1.62
CA TYR A 133 -6.97 8.16 -2.03
C TYR A 133 -5.93 9.07 -1.39
N MET A 134 -5.18 8.53 -0.44
CA MET A 134 -3.95 9.14 0.05
C MET A 134 -2.79 8.83 -0.90
N ILE A 135 -1.76 9.66 -0.83
CA ILE A 135 -0.55 9.54 -1.67
C ILE A 135 0.62 9.26 -0.72
N ASP A 136 1.19 8.08 -0.81
CA ASP A 136 2.35 7.71 0.00
C ASP A 136 3.60 8.55 -0.34
N PRO A 137 4.71 8.43 0.41
CA PRO A 137 5.91 9.21 0.16
C PRO A 137 6.48 9.11 -1.26
N ASP A 138 6.26 8.00 -1.96
CA ASP A 138 6.77 7.75 -3.32
C ASP A 138 5.72 7.95 -4.42
N GLY A 139 4.50 8.36 -4.06
CA GLY A 139 3.42 8.65 -4.98
C GLY A 139 2.43 7.50 -5.18
N PHE A 140 2.62 6.36 -4.52
CA PHE A 140 1.72 5.23 -4.61
C PHE A 140 0.35 5.58 -3.98
N ARG A 141 -0.71 5.01 -4.55
CA ARG A 141 -2.09 5.29 -4.10
C ARG A 141 -2.51 4.32 -3.01
N VAL A 142 -2.87 4.89 -1.87
CA VAL A 142 -3.42 4.17 -0.72
C VAL A 142 -4.85 4.62 -0.53
N GLU A 143 -5.80 3.75 -0.85
CA GLU A 143 -7.22 4.01 -0.66
C GLU A 143 -7.62 3.68 0.78
N LEU A 144 -8.24 4.61 1.47
CA LEU A 144 -8.84 4.41 2.78
C LEU A 144 -10.35 4.40 2.62
N ILE A 145 -11.00 3.37 3.18
CA ILE A 145 -12.44 3.13 3.02
C ILE A 145 -13.06 2.88 4.39
N GLN A 146 -14.02 3.70 4.74
CA GLN A 146 -14.92 3.46 5.87
C GLN A 146 -16.26 2.99 5.31
N THR A 147 -16.58 1.72 5.51
CA THR A 147 -17.85 1.12 5.11
C THR A 147 -18.20 -0.04 6.05
N ALA A 148 -19.50 -0.25 6.28
CA ALA A 148 -19.99 -1.41 7.01
C ALA A 148 -20.12 -2.67 6.14
N ARG A 149 -19.85 -2.58 4.83
CA ARG A 149 -20.02 -3.67 3.87
C ARG A 149 -18.70 -4.28 3.47
N SER A 150 -18.71 -5.60 3.23
CA SER A 150 -17.62 -6.28 2.52
C SER A 150 -18.00 -6.52 1.05
N PHE A 151 -17.03 -6.80 0.19
CA PHE A 151 -17.31 -7.18 -1.20
C PHE A 151 -18.13 -8.48 -1.29
N GLY A 152 -17.99 -9.38 -0.31
CA GLY A 152 -18.75 -10.62 -0.25
C GLY A 152 -20.26 -10.41 -0.03
N ASP A 153 -20.65 -9.28 0.57
CA ASP A 153 -22.03 -8.94 0.86
C ASP A 153 -22.70 -8.08 -0.22
N TYR A 154 -21.93 -7.69 -1.25
CA TYR A 154 -22.45 -6.83 -2.30
C TYR A 154 -23.14 -7.63 -3.39
N THR A 155 -24.42 -7.29 -3.63
CA THR A 155 -25.18 -7.74 -4.81
C THR A 155 -25.35 -6.54 -5.74
N PRO A 156 -24.88 -6.59 -6.99
CA PRO A 156 -25.11 -5.52 -7.95
C PRO A 156 -26.59 -5.23 -8.13
N GLU A 157 -26.97 -3.95 -8.08
CA GLU A 157 -28.31 -3.52 -8.47
C GLU A 157 -28.43 -3.68 -10.00
N PRO A 158 -29.58 -4.13 -10.53
CA PRO A 158 -29.79 -4.33 -11.97
C PRO A 158 -29.71 -3.04 -12.79
#